data_aa9e60c745e9323300a036f063f006c3
#
_entry.id   aa9e60c745e9323300a036f063f006c3
#
_cell.length_a   1.000
_cell.length_b   1.000
_cell.length_c   1.000
_cell.angle_alpha   90.00
_cell.angle_beta   90.00
_cell.angle_gamma   90.00
#
_symmetry.space_group_name_H-M   'P 1'
#
loop_
_entity.id
_entity.type
_entity.pdbx_description
1 polymer ?
#
loop_
_entity_poly.entity_id
_entity_poly.type
_entity_poly.pdbx_seq_one_letter_code
_entity_poly.pdbx_strand_id
1 'polypeptide(L)'
;MFNKGLSLDQAPPASVPFKFFLTAPVFGILLGLVFFFFPLESITDQYSPIAVALVHLFTLGMLAMIIFGAVQQMMPVLAGAVIKKPMIFGNIVHTSLTLGTLAFSGSFLFSN
;
A
#
# COMPACT_ATOMS: atom_id res chain seq x y z
N MET A 1 -30.48 -8.28 15.26
CA MET A 1 -30.01 -8.26 13.92
C MET A 1 -28.53 -8.50 13.83
N PHE A 2 -28.10 -9.06 12.74
CA PHE A 2 -26.70 -9.43 12.59
C PHE A 2 -25.75 -8.29 12.72
N ASN A 3 -26.19 -7.10 12.30
CA ASN A 3 -25.31 -5.97 12.21
C ASN A 3 -25.33 -5.09 13.45
N LYS A 4 -25.55 -5.66 14.60
CA LYS A 4 -25.43 -4.91 15.85
C LYS A 4 -24.01 -4.36 15.94
N GLY A 5 -23.88 -3.03 15.95
CA GLY A 5 -22.58 -2.38 15.99
C GLY A 5 -21.83 -2.39 14.67
N LEU A 6 -22.42 -3.01 13.64
CA LEU A 6 -21.81 -3.05 12.33
C LEU A 6 -22.74 -2.44 11.30
N SER A 7 -22.19 -1.64 10.41
CA SER A 7 -22.96 -0.99 9.34
C SER A 7 -22.57 -1.65 8.01
N LEU A 8 -22.98 -2.90 7.84
CA LEU A 8 -22.60 -3.69 6.67
C LEU A 8 -23.06 -3.08 5.35
N ASP A 9 -24.23 -2.40 5.39
CA ASP A 9 -24.75 -1.73 4.21
C ASP A 9 -23.93 -0.50 3.83
N GLN A 10 -23.03 -0.04 4.70
CA GLN A 10 -22.17 1.10 4.44
C GLN A 10 -20.81 0.72 3.91
N ALA A 11 -20.54 -0.57 3.77
CA ALA A 11 -19.27 -1.04 3.26
C ALA A 11 -19.07 -0.56 1.82
N PRO A 12 -17.84 -0.16 1.44
CA PRO A 12 -17.58 0.21 0.05
C PRO A 12 -17.64 -1.02 -0.85
N PRO A 13 -17.75 -0.83 -2.18
CA PRO A 13 -17.65 -1.97 -3.09
C PRO A 13 -16.34 -2.72 -2.86
N ALA A 14 -16.38 -4.03 -2.99
CA ALA A 14 -15.20 -4.87 -2.73
C ALA A 14 -14.01 -4.50 -3.60
N SER A 15 -14.26 -3.93 -4.79
CA SER A 15 -13.19 -3.51 -5.67
C SER A 15 -12.31 -2.41 -5.09
N VAL A 16 -12.83 -1.63 -4.14
CA VAL A 16 -12.06 -0.53 -3.54
C VAL A 16 -10.92 -1.06 -2.66
N PRO A 17 -11.18 -1.86 -1.61
CA PRO A 17 -10.07 -2.41 -0.83
C PRO A 17 -9.26 -3.44 -1.59
N PHE A 18 -9.88 -4.17 -2.51
CA PHE A 18 -9.21 -5.24 -3.25
C PHE A 18 -8.03 -4.73 -4.06
N LYS A 19 -8.14 -3.54 -4.67
CA LYS A 19 -7.02 -3.03 -5.45
C LYS A 19 -5.81 -2.76 -4.57
N PHE A 20 -6.01 -2.35 -3.32
CA PHE A 20 -4.91 -2.18 -2.36
C PHE A 20 -4.29 -3.52 -2.01
N PHE A 21 -5.12 -4.52 -1.76
CA PHE A 21 -4.62 -5.85 -1.40
C PHE A 21 -3.92 -6.54 -2.55
N LEU A 22 -4.35 -6.30 -3.79
CA LEU A 22 -3.69 -6.87 -4.96
C LEU A 22 -2.39 -6.14 -5.29
N THR A 23 -2.30 -4.85 -4.98
CA THR A 23 -1.09 -4.08 -5.24
C THR A 23 0.03 -4.42 -4.27
N ALA A 24 -0.29 -4.75 -3.02
CA ALA A 24 0.73 -5.06 -2.02
C ALA A 24 1.67 -6.19 -2.47
N PRO A 25 1.18 -7.35 -2.99
CA PRO A 25 2.10 -8.38 -3.48
C PRO A 25 2.95 -7.93 -4.66
N VAL A 26 2.43 -7.03 -5.50
CA VAL A 26 3.22 -6.50 -6.61
C VAL A 26 4.46 -5.79 -6.09
N PHE A 27 4.30 -4.97 -5.04
CA PHE A 27 5.45 -4.34 -4.41
C PHE A 27 6.36 -5.35 -3.73
N GLY A 28 5.78 -6.44 -3.22
CA GLY A 28 6.58 -7.54 -2.68
C GLY A 28 7.47 -8.19 -3.75
N ILE A 29 6.93 -8.34 -4.97
CA ILE A 29 7.73 -8.84 -6.08
C ILE A 29 8.86 -7.88 -6.42
N LEU A 30 8.56 -6.58 -6.46
CA LEU A 30 9.59 -5.58 -6.70
C LEU A 30 10.68 -5.62 -5.62
N LEU A 31 10.28 -5.79 -4.38
CA LEU A 31 11.21 -5.93 -3.26
C LEU A 31 12.14 -7.13 -3.49
N GLY A 32 11.56 -8.27 -3.87
CA GLY A 32 12.34 -9.46 -4.16
C GLY A 32 13.29 -9.28 -5.33
N LEU A 33 12.87 -8.55 -6.36
CA LEU A 33 13.74 -8.28 -7.50
C LEU A 33 14.93 -7.42 -7.09
N VAL A 34 14.75 -6.48 -6.18
CA VAL A 34 15.87 -5.68 -5.67
C VAL A 34 16.87 -6.57 -4.95
N PHE A 35 16.39 -7.50 -4.13
CA PHE A 35 17.28 -8.46 -3.47
C PHE A 35 18.05 -9.32 -4.48
N PHE A 36 17.41 -9.62 -5.59
CA PHE A 36 18.01 -10.48 -6.60
C PHE A 36 19.07 -9.74 -7.42
N PHE A 37 18.81 -8.49 -7.80
CA PHE A 37 19.65 -7.79 -8.76
C PHE A 37 20.70 -6.88 -8.16
N PHE A 38 20.62 -6.56 -6.88
CA PHE A 38 21.54 -5.62 -6.27
C PHE A 38 22.52 -6.33 -5.33
N PRO A 39 23.77 -5.81 -5.19
CA PRO A 39 24.75 -6.46 -4.35
C PRO A 39 24.34 -6.49 -2.89
N LEU A 40 24.75 -7.55 -2.20
CA LEU A 40 24.42 -7.72 -0.79
C LEU A 40 24.94 -6.57 0.06
N GLU A 41 26.12 -6.05 -0.27
CA GLU A 41 26.71 -4.92 0.47
C GLU A 41 25.79 -3.70 0.43
N SER A 42 25.15 -3.43 -0.71
CA SER A 42 24.24 -2.32 -0.85
C SER A 42 22.99 -2.52 0.00
N ILE A 43 22.53 -3.76 0.09
CA ILE A 43 21.29 -4.08 0.80
C ILE A 43 21.52 -4.03 2.31
N THR A 44 22.65 -4.51 2.78
CA THR A 44 22.91 -4.61 4.22
C THR A 44 23.40 -3.31 4.83
N ASP A 45 23.86 -2.36 4.03
CA ASP A 45 24.28 -1.05 4.53
C ASP A 45 23.06 -0.17 4.72
N GLN A 46 22.71 0.10 5.97
CA GLN A 46 21.51 0.85 6.29
C GLN A 46 21.51 2.29 5.77
N TYR A 47 22.66 2.80 5.41
CA TYR A 47 22.79 4.16 4.88
C TYR A 47 22.83 4.21 3.36
N SER A 48 22.80 3.05 2.70
CA SER A 48 22.83 3.05 1.25
C SER A 48 21.46 3.46 0.68
N PRO A 49 21.44 4.09 -0.50
CA PRO A 49 20.16 4.42 -1.15
C PRO A 49 19.30 3.20 -1.42
N ILE A 50 19.94 2.06 -1.72
CA ILE A 50 19.22 0.82 -2.01
C ILE A 50 18.49 0.32 -0.76
N ALA A 51 19.14 0.39 0.40
CA ALA A 51 18.49 -0.01 1.65
C ALA A 51 17.30 0.89 1.96
N VAL A 52 17.42 2.20 1.72
CA VAL A 52 16.30 3.14 1.91
C VAL A 52 15.15 2.78 0.97
N ALA A 53 15.45 2.47 -0.29
CA ALA A 53 14.42 2.07 -1.25
C ALA A 53 13.71 0.79 -0.80
N LEU A 54 14.45 -0.19 -0.30
CA LEU A 54 13.87 -1.44 0.16
C LEU A 54 12.89 -1.20 1.32
N VAL A 55 13.29 -0.38 2.29
CA VAL A 55 12.42 -0.06 3.42
C VAL A 55 11.13 0.58 2.94
N HIS A 56 11.23 1.49 1.98
CA HIS A 56 10.05 2.18 1.50
C HIS A 56 9.17 1.32 0.60
N LEU A 57 9.77 0.42 -0.18
CA LEU A 57 8.98 -0.55 -0.93
C LEU A 57 8.17 -1.42 0.03
N PHE A 58 8.79 -1.84 1.12
CA PHE A 58 8.10 -2.66 2.10
C PHE A 58 7.03 -1.87 2.85
N THR A 59 7.38 -0.69 3.39
CA THR A 59 6.46 0.06 4.25
C THR A 59 5.36 0.75 3.47
N LEU A 60 5.69 1.43 2.38
CA LEU A 60 4.69 2.16 1.60
C LEU A 60 4.00 1.27 0.58
N GLY A 61 4.75 0.36 -0.03
CA GLY A 61 4.18 -0.48 -1.07
C GLY A 61 3.37 -1.63 -0.51
N MET A 62 3.85 -2.30 0.52
CA MET A 62 3.16 -3.46 1.07
C MET A 62 2.31 -3.11 2.27
N LEU A 63 2.93 -2.62 3.35
CA LEU A 63 2.21 -2.41 4.60
C LEU A 63 1.17 -1.31 4.49
N ALA A 64 1.52 -0.17 3.91
CA ALA A 64 0.56 0.93 3.80
C ALA A 64 -0.59 0.57 2.87
N MET A 65 -0.33 -0.17 1.79
CA MET A 65 -1.41 -0.63 0.91
C MET A 65 -2.39 -1.51 1.66
N ILE A 66 -1.89 -2.46 2.44
CA ILE A 66 -2.75 -3.34 3.22
C ILE A 66 -3.54 -2.54 4.25
N ILE A 67 -2.88 -1.64 4.95
CA ILE A 67 -3.53 -0.84 5.98
C ILE A 67 -4.61 0.06 5.39
N PHE A 68 -4.31 0.76 4.30
CA PHE A 68 -5.30 1.62 3.65
C PHE A 68 -6.47 0.84 3.10
N GLY A 69 -6.21 -0.34 2.53
CA GLY A 69 -7.29 -1.20 2.06
C GLY A 69 -8.17 -1.65 3.20
N ALA A 70 -7.58 -2.10 4.29
CA ALA A 70 -8.31 -2.56 5.45
C ALA A 70 -9.12 -1.43 6.10
N VAL A 71 -8.51 -0.25 6.24
CA VAL A 71 -9.18 0.89 6.87
C VAL A 71 -10.39 1.31 6.05
N GLN A 72 -10.26 1.37 4.73
CA GLN A 72 -11.38 1.76 3.87
C GLN A 72 -12.53 0.78 3.96
N GLN A 73 -12.23 -0.50 4.14
CA GLN A 73 -13.27 -1.50 4.31
C GLN A 73 -13.91 -1.44 5.70
N MET A 74 -13.09 -1.26 6.72
CA MET A 74 -13.52 -1.43 8.11
C MET A 74 -14.17 -0.17 8.69
N MET A 75 -13.69 1.01 8.35
CA MET A 75 -14.18 2.23 8.98
C MET A 75 -15.68 2.46 8.80
N PRO A 76 -16.24 2.34 7.57
CA PRO A 76 -17.68 2.50 7.42
C PRO A 76 -18.47 1.45 8.16
N VAL A 77 -17.96 0.21 8.20
CA VAL A 77 -18.69 -0.91 8.79
C VAL A 77 -18.65 -0.85 10.31
N LEU A 78 -17.46 -0.63 10.88
CA LEU A 78 -17.28 -0.68 12.34
C LEU A 78 -17.64 0.63 13.04
N ALA A 79 -17.28 1.75 12.44
CA ALA A 79 -17.44 3.05 13.07
C ALA A 79 -18.58 3.87 12.48
N GLY A 80 -19.23 3.39 11.43
CA GLY A 80 -20.25 4.14 10.73
C GLY A 80 -19.72 5.35 9.99
N ALA A 81 -18.41 5.44 9.82
CA ALA A 81 -17.77 6.56 9.15
C ALA A 81 -17.81 6.34 7.64
N VAL A 82 -18.91 6.78 7.02
CA VAL A 82 -19.14 6.57 5.59
C VAL A 82 -18.24 7.51 4.78
N ILE A 83 -17.53 6.94 3.83
CA ILE A 83 -16.72 7.71 2.90
C ILE A 83 -17.59 8.03 1.69
N LYS A 84 -17.76 9.32 1.40
CA LYS A 84 -18.50 9.73 0.21
C LYS A 84 -17.69 9.38 -1.02
N LYS A 85 -18.36 8.78 -2.02
CA LYS A 85 -17.74 8.39 -3.27
C LYS A 85 -16.51 7.54 -3.03
N PRO A 86 -16.67 6.37 -2.41
CA PRO A 86 -15.51 5.54 -2.00
C PRO A 86 -14.65 5.12 -3.18
N MET A 87 -15.22 4.94 -4.38
CA MET A 87 -14.42 4.58 -5.54
C MET A 87 -13.46 5.69 -5.93
N ILE A 88 -13.93 6.94 -5.91
CA ILE A 88 -13.08 8.08 -6.26
C ILE A 88 -12.02 8.27 -5.19
N PHE A 89 -12.42 8.24 -3.93
CA PHE A 89 -11.48 8.38 -2.82
C PHE A 89 -10.41 7.28 -2.87
N GLY A 90 -10.85 6.04 -3.05
CA GLY A 90 -9.94 4.91 -3.15
C GLY A 90 -8.98 5.02 -4.31
N ASN A 91 -9.47 5.46 -5.47
CA ASN A 91 -8.62 5.63 -6.64
C ASN A 91 -7.56 6.71 -6.42
N ILE A 92 -7.94 7.81 -5.79
CA ILE A 92 -6.98 8.90 -5.52
C ILE A 92 -5.90 8.41 -4.55
N VAL A 93 -6.29 7.78 -3.46
CA VAL A 93 -5.34 7.29 -2.46
C VAL A 93 -4.44 6.22 -3.06
N HIS A 94 -5.03 5.26 -3.77
CA HIS A 94 -4.27 4.16 -4.36
C HIS A 94 -3.27 4.68 -5.39
N THR A 95 -3.71 5.56 -6.29
CA THR A 95 -2.85 6.11 -7.34
C THR A 95 -1.73 6.95 -6.71
N SER A 96 -2.09 7.79 -5.74
CA SER A 96 -1.10 8.65 -5.07
C SER A 96 -0.06 7.80 -4.35
N LEU A 97 -0.50 6.79 -3.62
CA LEU A 97 0.41 5.93 -2.87
C LEU A 97 1.30 5.11 -3.81
N THR A 98 0.73 4.57 -4.88
CA THR A 98 1.48 3.78 -5.86
C THR A 98 2.53 4.64 -6.55
N LEU A 99 2.14 5.78 -7.09
CA LEU A 99 3.07 6.66 -7.80
C LEU A 99 4.12 7.22 -6.86
N GLY A 100 3.72 7.60 -5.64
CA GLY A 100 4.67 8.11 -4.65
C GLY A 100 5.69 7.06 -4.26
N THR A 101 5.25 5.83 -4.03
CA THR A 101 6.14 4.74 -3.67
C THR A 101 7.12 4.44 -4.80
N LEU A 102 6.62 4.34 -6.03
CA LEU A 102 7.48 4.08 -7.18
C LEU A 102 8.46 5.21 -7.42
N ALA A 103 8.01 6.45 -7.34
CA ALA A 103 8.88 7.60 -7.57
C ALA A 103 9.95 7.69 -6.49
N PHE A 104 9.57 7.54 -5.24
CA PHE A 104 10.50 7.62 -4.11
C PHE A 104 11.52 6.50 -4.18
N SER A 105 11.05 5.27 -4.28
CA SER A 105 11.93 4.11 -4.31
C SER A 105 12.81 4.11 -5.55
N GLY A 106 12.23 4.47 -6.70
CA GLY A 106 13.00 4.51 -7.94
C GLY A 106 14.11 5.54 -7.90
N SER A 107 13.87 6.69 -7.28
CA SER A 107 14.90 7.70 -7.18
C SER A 107 16.11 7.22 -6.37
N PHE A 108 15.87 6.43 -5.33
CA PHE A 108 16.97 5.85 -4.55
C PHE A 108 17.64 4.69 -5.25
N LEU A 109 16.85 3.86 -5.95
CA LEU A 109 17.43 2.71 -6.66
C LEU A 109 18.32 3.13 -7.81
N PHE A 110 17.98 4.22 -8.48
CA PHE A 110 18.72 4.68 -9.64
C PHE A 110 19.61 5.90 -9.36
N SER A 111 19.77 6.25 -8.09
CA SER A 111 20.71 7.31 -7.72
C SER A 111 22.14 6.79 -7.78
N ASN A 112 23.04 7.67 -8.14
CA ASN A 112 24.46 7.33 -8.22
C ASN A 112 25.23 7.88 -7.05
#